data_6d7c90b6ded59aa7f3860eb1fbbe8bd6
#
_entry.id   6d7c90b6ded59aa7f3860eb1fbbe8bd6
#
_cell.length_a   1.000
_cell.length_b   1.000
_cell.length_c   1.000
_cell.angle_alpha   90.00
_cell.angle_beta   90.00
_cell.angle_gamma   90.00
#
_symmetry.space_group_name_H-M   'P 1'
#
loop_
_entity.id
_entity.type
_entity.pdbx_description
1 polymer ?
#
loop_
_entity_poly.entity_id
_entity_poly.type
_entity_poly.pdbx_seq_one_letter_code
_entity_poly.pdbx_strand_id
1 'polypeptide(L)'
;MLVKIANLIDQNLEKLAKAESIDNGKPIALARTVDIPRASSNLEFFGTAIQHFSSESHYMEGTAINYTLRRPYGIAGCISPWNLPLYLFTWKIAPALAAGNCVIAKPSEITPMTAYLLSELDRKSVV
;
A
#
# COMPACT_ATOMS: atom_id res chain seq x y z
N MET A 1 -2.06 -7.24 -9.13
CA MET A 1 -3.04 -6.65 -8.19
C MET A 1 -2.63 -5.24 -7.78
N LEU A 2 -1.53 -4.99 -7.06
CA LEU A 2 -1.16 -3.66 -6.53
C LEU A 2 -1.12 -2.56 -7.60
N VAL A 3 -0.49 -2.80 -8.75
CA VAL A 3 -0.45 -1.85 -9.88
C VAL A 3 -1.85 -1.54 -10.43
N LYS A 4 -2.76 -2.53 -10.46
CA LYS A 4 -4.16 -2.25 -10.84
C LYS A 4 -4.84 -1.30 -9.86
N ILE A 5 -4.62 -1.48 -8.56
CA ILE A 5 -5.19 -0.59 -7.53
C ILE A 5 -4.58 0.80 -7.63
N ALA A 6 -3.27 0.93 -7.88
CA ALA A 6 -2.61 2.21 -8.14
C ALA A 6 -3.29 2.96 -9.29
N ASN A 7 -3.46 2.32 -10.44
CA ASN A 7 -4.16 2.90 -11.58
C ASN A 7 -5.61 3.31 -11.26
N LEU A 8 -6.32 2.53 -10.43
CA LEU A 8 -7.68 2.90 -10.00
C LEU A 8 -7.68 4.12 -9.06
N ILE A 9 -6.67 4.28 -8.21
CA ILE A 9 -6.47 5.49 -7.41
C ILE A 9 -6.31 6.71 -8.33
N ASP A 10 -5.43 6.62 -9.34
CA ASP A 10 -5.18 7.72 -10.27
C ASP A 10 -6.44 8.09 -11.08
N GLN A 11 -7.21 7.10 -11.54
CA GLN A 11 -8.49 7.33 -12.22
C GLN A 11 -9.55 7.97 -11.31
N ASN A 12 -9.43 7.83 -10.00
CA ASN A 12 -10.35 8.40 -9.01
C ASN A 12 -9.73 9.54 -8.19
N LEU A 13 -8.65 10.16 -8.71
CA LEU A 13 -7.88 11.21 -8.04
C LEU A 13 -8.76 12.30 -7.43
N GLU A 14 -9.66 12.89 -8.21
CA GLU A 14 -10.53 14.00 -7.76
C GLU A 14 -11.48 13.57 -6.64
N LYS A 15 -12.06 12.37 -6.74
CA LYS A 15 -12.95 11.83 -5.71
C LYS A 15 -12.20 11.61 -4.40
N LEU A 16 -11.02 11.03 -4.48
CA LEU A 16 -10.18 10.73 -3.31
C LEU A 16 -9.61 12.01 -2.69
N ALA A 17 -9.13 12.96 -3.50
CA ALA A 17 -8.61 14.24 -3.02
C ALA A 17 -9.68 15.06 -2.30
N LYS A 18 -10.91 15.07 -2.82
CA LYS A 18 -12.04 15.73 -2.16
C LYS A 18 -12.39 15.06 -0.83
N ALA A 19 -12.45 13.75 -0.79
CA ALA A 19 -12.71 12.99 0.43
C ALA A 19 -11.63 13.23 1.49
N GLU A 20 -10.34 13.19 1.10
CA GLU A 20 -9.20 13.47 1.96
C GLU A 20 -9.26 14.87 2.56
N SER A 21 -9.61 15.88 1.72
CA SER A 21 -9.73 17.27 2.15
C SER A 21 -10.88 17.47 3.14
N ILE A 22 -12.03 16.85 2.90
CA ILE A 22 -13.20 16.94 3.79
C ILE A 22 -12.90 16.26 5.14
N ASP A 23 -12.31 15.09 5.10
CA ASP A 23 -12.08 14.26 6.28
C ASP A 23 -10.98 14.85 7.20
N ASN A 24 -9.91 15.37 6.58
CA ASN A 24 -8.71 15.84 7.29
C ASN A 24 -8.67 17.37 7.48
N GLY A 25 -9.44 18.12 6.72
CA GLY A 25 -9.43 19.60 6.75
C GLY A 25 -8.27 20.24 5.98
N LYS A 26 -7.44 19.48 5.26
CA LYS A 26 -6.31 20.03 4.47
C LYS A 26 -6.79 20.69 3.17
N PRO A 27 -5.99 21.61 2.59
CA PRO A 27 -6.28 22.18 1.28
C PRO A 27 -6.40 21.09 0.21
N ILE A 28 -7.47 21.12 -0.59
CA ILE A 28 -7.71 20.14 -1.66
C ILE A 28 -6.58 20.10 -2.69
N ALA A 29 -5.91 21.23 -2.91
CA ALA A 29 -4.74 21.29 -3.81
C ALA A 29 -3.61 20.39 -3.31
N LEU A 30 -3.37 20.35 -1.99
CA LEU A 30 -2.35 19.49 -1.38
C LEU A 30 -2.74 18.00 -1.51
N ALA A 31 -3.98 17.67 -1.19
CA ALA A 31 -4.47 16.30 -1.35
C ALA A 31 -4.32 15.81 -2.80
N ARG A 32 -4.70 16.66 -3.76
CA ARG A 32 -4.64 16.36 -5.20
C ARG A 32 -3.23 16.20 -5.74
N THR A 33 -2.28 17.04 -5.32
CA THR A 33 -0.93 17.09 -5.92
C THR A 33 0.11 16.26 -5.16
N VAL A 34 -0.17 15.91 -3.91
CA VAL A 34 0.79 15.22 -3.05
C VAL A 34 0.21 13.92 -2.50
N ASP A 35 -0.87 13.98 -1.70
CA ASP A 35 -1.24 12.84 -0.87
C ASP A 35 -1.78 11.66 -1.68
N ILE A 36 -2.71 11.92 -2.60
CA ILE A 36 -3.30 10.86 -3.42
C ILE A 36 -2.30 10.28 -4.43
N PRO A 37 -1.51 11.10 -5.17
CA PRO A 37 -0.45 10.56 -6.03
C PRO A 37 0.59 9.73 -5.28
N ARG A 38 0.95 10.11 -4.05
CA ARG A 38 1.85 9.29 -3.22
C ARG A 38 1.24 7.98 -2.79
N ALA A 39 -0.06 7.95 -2.52
CA ALA A 39 -0.76 6.71 -2.21
C ALA A 39 -0.73 5.73 -3.40
N SER A 40 -0.95 6.23 -4.62
CA SER A 40 -0.79 5.46 -5.86
C SER A 40 0.64 4.95 -6.03
N SER A 41 1.62 5.85 -5.92
CA SER A 41 3.04 5.52 -6.05
C SER A 41 3.51 4.44 -5.06
N ASN A 42 2.99 4.41 -3.84
CA ASN A 42 3.32 3.37 -2.87
C ASN A 42 2.93 1.98 -3.38
N LEU A 43 1.71 1.84 -3.89
CA LEU A 43 1.21 0.56 -4.41
C LEU A 43 1.96 0.12 -5.66
N GLU A 44 2.25 1.06 -6.57
CA GLU A 44 3.04 0.79 -7.77
C GLU A 44 4.46 0.36 -7.40
N PHE A 45 5.13 1.12 -6.54
CA PHE A 45 6.50 0.83 -6.10
C PHE A 45 6.62 -0.56 -5.50
N PHE A 46 5.83 -0.88 -4.48
CA PHE A 46 5.93 -2.20 -3.84
C PHE A 46 5.46 -3.34 -4.74
N GLY A 47 4.48 -3.08 -5.61
CA GLY A 47 4.00 -4.05 -6.59
C GLY A 47 5.03 -4.41 -7.66
N THR A 48 5.95 -3.51 -7.98
CA THR A 48 7.05 -3.73 -8.93
C THR A 48 8.35 -4.15 -8.23
N ALA A 49 8.70 -3.53 -7.11
CA ALA A 49 9.94 -3.79 -6.39
C ALA A 49 10.06 -5.25 -5.90
N ILE A 50 8.93 -5.87 -5.53
CA ILE A 50 8.94 -7.26 -5.06
C ILE A 50 9.46 -8.26 -6.11
N GLN A 51 9.35 -7.92 -7.39
CA GLN A 51 9.83 -8.76 -8.50
C GLN A 51 11.37 -8.81 -8.57
N HIS A 52 12.03 -7.81 -7.97
CA HIS A 52 13.49 -7.68 -7.96
C HIS A 52 14.08 -7.93 -6.56
N PHE A 53 13.25 -8.37 -5.63
CA PHE A 53 13.70 -8.66 -4.27
C PHE A 53 14.54 -9.94 -4.25
N SER A 54 15.82 -9.82 -3.87
CA SER A 54 16.78 -10.93 -3.79
C SER A 54 17.00 -11.39 -2.36
N SER A 55 17.35 -12.67 -2.22
CA SER A 55 17.84 -13.25 -0.96
C SER A 55 19.33 -13.59 -1.08
N GLU A 56 19.99 -13.63 0.05
CA GLU A 56 21.39 -13.99 0.12
C GLU A 56 21.57 -15.50 0.06
N SER A 57 22.67 -15.94 -0.57
CA SER A 57 23.13 -17.32 -0.55
C SER A 57 24.63 -17.36 -0.35
N HIS A 58 25.13 -18.35 0.39
CA HIS A 58 26.54 -18.55 0.69
C HIS A 58 26.96 -19.97 0.33
N TYR A 59 28.03 -20.09 -0.45
CA TYR A 59 28.62 -21.36 -0.78
C TYR A 59 29.65 -21.72 0.29
N MET A 60 29.54 -22.94 0.81
CA MET A 60 30.52 -23.56 1.70
C MET A 60 31.21 -24.67 0.93
N GLU A 61 32.45 -24.44 0.53
CA GLU A 61 33.23 -25.33 -0.35
C GLU A 61 33.21 -26.77 0.14
N GLY A 62 32.81 -27.68 -0.76
CA GLY A 62 32.74 -29.11 -0.51
C GLY A 62 31.72 -29.61 0.52
N THR A 63 30.90 -28.69 1.10
CA THR A 63 30.02 -29.04 2.23
C THR A 63 28.55 -28.74 1.95
N ALA A 64 28.19 -27.47 1.63
CA ALA A 64 26.78 -27.06 1.53
C ALA A 64 26.61 -25.74 0.78
N ILE A 65 25.36 -25.46 0.42
CA ILE A 65 24.89 -24.12 0.01
C ILE A 65 23.89 -23.68 1.05
N ASN A 66 24.16 -22.56 1.71
CA ASN A 66 23.22 -21.88 2.61
C ASN A 66 22.45 -20.81 1.84
N TYR A 67 21.15 -20.75 2.00
CA TYR A 67 20.32 -19.69 1.43
C TYR A 67 19.23 -19.27 2.39
N THR A 68 18.81 -18.01 2.29
CA THR A 68 17.69 -17.47 3.07
C THR A 68 16.39 -17.67 2.29
N LEU A 69 15.46 -18.46 2.82
CA LEU A 69 14.13 -18.61 2.29
C LEU A 69 13.17 -17.69 3.04
N ARG A 70 12.63 -16.68 2.35
CA ARG A 70 11.63 -15.78 2.91
C ARG A 70 10.24 -16.26 2.54
N ARG A 71 9.33 -16.26 3.51
CA ARG A 71 7.94 -16.67 3.34
C ARG A 71 7.00 -15.60 3.91
N PRO A 72 5.76 -15.49 3.39
CA PRO A 72 4.75 -14.66 4.01
C PRO A 72 4.54 -15.04 5.48
N TYR A 73 4.35 -14.03 6.31
CA TYR A 73 4.05 -14.24 7.74
C TYR A 73 2.64 -14.76 7.96
N GLY A 74 1.74 -14.50 7.00
CA GLY A 74 0.34 -14.89 7.02
C GLY A 74 -0.59 -13.68 7.07
N ILE A 75 -0.89 -13.14 8.25
CA ILE A 75 -1.77 -11.98 8.43
C ILE A 75 -0.99 -10.85 9.08
N ALA A 76 -0.96 -9.70 8.41
CA ALA A 76 -0.32 -8.48 8.91
C ALA A 76 -1.38 -7.47 9.40
N GLY A 77 -1.26 -7.04 10.65
CA GLY A 77 -2.04 -5.94 11.21
C GLY A 77 -1.40 -4.59 10.89
N CYS A 78 -2.12 -3.70 10.19
CA CYS A 78 -1.64 -2.39 9.79
C CYS A 78 -2.49 -1.30 10.43
N ILE A 79 -1.86 -0.40 11.20
CA ILE A 79 -2.52 0.76 11.83
C ILE A 79 -1.91 2.02 11.26
N SER A 80 -2.72 2.94 10.76
CA SER A 80 -2.26 4.21 10.19
C SER A 80 -2.82 5.42 10.92
N PRO A 81 -2.03 6.53 11.00
CA PRO A 81 -2.44 7.76 11.65
C PRO A 81 -3.33 8.61 10.76
N TRP A 82 -3.79 9.75 11.30
CA TRP A 82 -4.76 10.66 10.69
C TRP A 82 -4.15 11.76 9.80
N ASN A 83 -2.88 12.09 9.98
CA ASN A 83 -2.28 13.29 9.36
C ASN A 83 -2.08 13.22 7.85
N LEU A 84 -1.85 12.02 7.31
CA LEU A 84 -1.74 11.73 5.88
C LEU A 84 -2.52 10.42 5.59
N PRO A 85 -3.88 10.49 5.60
CA PRO A 85 -4.72 9.30 5.72
C PRO A 85 -4.42 8.22 4.68
N LEU A 86 -4.68 8.47 3.40
CA LEU A 86 -4.51 7.46 2.35
C LEU A 86 -3.04 7.15 2.09
N TYR A 87 -2.18 8.17 2.11
CA TYR A 87 -0.76 8.00 1.87
C TYR A 87 -0.10 7.04 2.88
N LEU A 88 -0.30 7.27 4.19
CA LEU A 88 0.29 6.42 5.22
C LEU A 88 -0.43 5.07 5.35
N PHE A 89 -1.69 5.01 4.99
CA PHE A 89 -2.42 3.75 4.91
C PHE A 89 -1.82 2.83 3.83
N THR A 90 -1.64 3.33 2.61
CA THR A 90 -1.02 2.56 1.52
C THR A 90 0.44 2.23 1.80
N TRP A 91 1.18 3.11 2.49
CA TRP A 91 2.57 2.86 2.91
C TRP A 91 2.72 1.60 3.78
N LYS A 92 1.69 1.26 4.54
CA LYS A 92 1.71 0.09 5.41
C LYS A 92 1.17 -1.17 4.73
N ILE A 93 0.07 -1.04 3.99
CA ILE A 93 -0.58 -2.21 3.38
C ILE A 93 0.18 -2.70 2.14
N ALA A 94 0.76 -1.81 1.34
CA ALA A 94 1.40 -2.19 0.08
C ALA A 94 2.60 -3.14 0.26
N PRO A 95 3.57 -2.89 1.15
CA PRO A 95 4.68 -3.83 1.36
C PRO A 95 4.21 -5.16 1.97
N ALA A 96 3.21 -5.14 2.85
CA ALA A 96 2.68 -6.35 3.45
C ALA A 96 2.02 -7.25 2.40
N LEU A 97 1.20 -6.68 1.52
CA LEU A 97 0.55 -7.39 0.41
C LEU A 97 1.58 -7.86 -0.63
N ALA A 98 2.57 -7.02 -0.97
CA ALA A 98 3.63 -7.37 -1.90
C ALA A 98 4.44 -8.58 -1.42
N ALA A 99 4.67 -8.67 -0.10
CA ALA A 99 5.34 -9.82 0.52
C ALA A 99 4.45 -11.08 0.63
N GLY A 100 3.22 -11.05 0.09
CA GLY A 100 2.30 -12.19 0.05
C GLY A 100 1.45 -12.41 1.30
N ASN A 101 1.40 -11.43 2.21
CA ASN A 101 0.54 -11.51 3.39
C ASN A 101 -0.90 -11.08 3.09
N CYS A 102 -1.86 -11.62 3.85
CA CYS A 102 -3.16 -10.99 4.03
C CYS A 102 -3.02 -9.80 4.98
N VAL A 103 -3.86 -8.78 4.81
CA VAL A 103 -3.79 -7.56 5.62
C VAL A 103 -5.10 -7.27 6.31
N ILE A 104 -5.04 -7.00 7.62
CA ILE A 104 -6.11 -6.35 8.37
C ILE A 104 -5.63 -4.93 8.64
N ALA A 105 -6.28 -3.95 8.02
CA ALA A 105 -5.86 -2.55 8.10
C ALA A 105 -6.88 -1.69 8.84
N LYS A 106 -6.40 -0.97 9.85
CA LYS A 106 -7.19 0.00 10.63
C LYS A 106 -6.71 1.42 10.31
N PRO A 107 -7.50 2.22 9.59
CA PRO A 107 -7.25 3.65 9.49
C PRO A 107 -7.50 4.34 10.84
N SER A 108 -7.10 5.60 10.95
CA SER A 108 -7.54 6.42 12.09
C SER A 108 -9.06 6.60 12.05
N GLU A 109 -9.69 6.57 13.20
CA GLU A 109 -11.12 6.85 13.38
C GLU A 109 -11.49 8.29 13.03
N ILE A 110 -10.52 9.21 13.02
CA ILE A 110 -10.73 10.63 12.69
C ILE A 110 -10.82 10.83 11.18
N THR A 111 -10.12 10.01 10.37
CA THR A 111 -10.02 10.16 8.92
C THR A 111 -10.17 8.83 8.18
N PRO A 112 -11.30 8.15 8.27
CA PRO A 112 -11.48 6.81 7.69
C PRO A 112 -11.94 6.81 6.23
N MET A 113 -12.42 7.92 5.68
CA MET A 113 -13.16 7.96 4.43
C MET A 113 -12.35 7.48 3.23
N THR A 114 -11.10 7.91 3.11
CA THR A 114 -10.26 7.50 1.97
C THR A 114 -9.87 6.02 2.03
N ALA A 115 -9.71 5.45 3.22
CA ALA A 115 -9.49 4.02 3.39
C ALA A 115 -10.74 3.21 2.99
N TYR A 116 -11.93 3.70 3.35
CA TYR A 116 -13.20 3.11 2.91
C TYR A 116 -13.32 3.13 1.38
N LEU A 117 -13.08 4.28 0.75
CA LEU A 117 -13.13 4.40 -0.71
C LEU A 117 -12.10 3.50 -1.41
N LEU A 118 -10.91 3.36 -0.82
CA LEU A 118 -9.89 2.42 -1.32
C LEU A 118 -10.41 0.98 -1.29
N SER A 119 -11.13 0.56 -0.26
CA SER A 119 -11.70 -0.78 -0.19
C SER A 119 -12.70 -1.08 -1.30
N GLU A 120 -13.41 -0.07 -1.77
CA GLU A 120 -14.30 -0.19 -2.93
C GLU A 120 -13.53 -0.36 -4.26
N LEU A 121 -12.38 0.32 -4.38
CA LEU A 121 -11.49 0.19 -5.53
C LEU A 121 -10.79 -1.17 -5.53
N ASP A 122 -10.38 -1.66 -4.37
CA ASP A 122 -9.74 -2.97 -4.21
C ASP A 122 -10.68 -4.09 -4.68
N ARG A 123 -11.95 -4.07 -4.27
CA ARG A 123 -12.95 -5.04 -4.76
C ARG A 123 -13.04 -5.06 -6.28
N LYS A 124 -12.92 -3.90 -6.96
CA LYS A 124 -12.94 -3.80 -8.42
C LYS A 124 -11.66 -4.32 -9.07
N SER A 125 -10.56 -4.41 -8.33
CA SER A 125 -9.30 -4.92 -8.85
C SER A 125 -9.26 -6.45 -9.01
N VAL A 126 -10.14 -7.14 -8.32
CA VAL A 126 -10.20 -8.61 -8.23
C VAL A 126 -11.14 -9.23 -9.28
N VAL A 127 -11.95 -8.40 -9.94
CA VAL A 127 -12.91 -8.83 -10.98
C VAL A 127 -12.30 -8.80 -12.37
#